data_e1576708a51b50c497c492e8ebf55719
#
_entry.id   e1576708a51b50c497c492e8ebf55719
#
_cell.length_a   1.000
_cell.length_b   1.000
_cell.length_c   1.000
_cell.angle_alpha   90.00
_cell.angle_beta   90.00
_cell.angle_gamma   90.00
#
_symmetry.space_group_name_H-M   'P 1'
#
loop_
_entity.id
_entity.type
_entity.pdbx_description
1 polymer ?
#
loop_
_entity_poly.entity_id
_entity_poly.type
_entity_poly.pdbx_seq_one_letter_code
_entity_poly.pdbx_strand_id
1 'polypeptide(L)'
;MTRSDARLSLPEVIFAVVSEALADARCTMDDIDGIVIAAHDLIDGRSLSSMITGPAAGAYLRDEIRVSEDGLVAISLAAARIQAGEAARVVVAAWGRPGEGDVERSSRAAFDPFTEQPLALSETVVSALRAAAYLREHSARGREAAAAARQERAAANPRRAPAAGARPPVYPLRPEEMGVPADVAAAVVLGTGAGPRITGVGHGTEPARLGERTLAALPGARAAVAAALARSGLRAHQLDLVELGGPTLFDEVLQLEAAGLAEPGTGLAGYAAGTWVNPSGGAAAGDCHPCGGLLRFVEAVRRRPGKALVVAGSAVASQTTTAVIIEEP
;
A
#
# COMPACT_ATOMS: atom_id res chain seq x y z
N MET A 1 -13.74 -0.96 0.32
CA MET A 1 -14.23 0.29 0.94
C MET A 1 -13.13 0.93 1.75
N THR A 2 -13.18 2.24 1.97
CA THR A 2 -12.20 2.98 2.77
C THR A 2 -12.92 3.97 3.67
N ARG A 3 -12.46 4.13 4.90
CA ARG A 3 -13.05 5.07 5.86
C ARG A 3 -11.99 5.71 6.75
N SER A 4 -12.15 7.01 6.98
CA SER A 4 -11.43 7.78 7.99
C SER A 4 -12.44 8.63 8.73
N ASP A 5 -12.59 8.42 10.04
CA ASP A 5 -13.48 9.21 10.89
C ASP A 5 -12.88 9.29 12.30
N ALA A 6 -12.35 10.46 12.66
CA ALA A 6 -11.71 10.69 13.94
C ALA A 6 -12.67 10.64 15.16
N ARG A 7 -13.98 10.65 14.92
CA ARG A 7 -14.98 10.55 16.00
C ARG A 7 -15.29 9.12 16.41
N LEU A 8 -14.91 8.14 15.56
CA LEU A 8 -15.14 6.73 15.80
C LEU A 8 -13.91 6.10 16.43
N SER A 9 -14.14 5.18 17.36
CA SER A 9 -13.09 4.29 17.86
C SER A 9 -12.57 3.37 16.75
N LEU A 10 -11.40 2.79 16.92
CA LEU A 10 -10.84 1.86 15.92
C LEU A 10 -11.79 0.69 15.61
N PRO A 11 -12.39 -0.01 16.60
CA PRO A 11 -13.37 -1.06 16.29
C PRO A 11 -14.59 -0.57 15.49
N GLU A 12 -15.09 0.63 15.79
CA GLU A 12 -16.24 1.19 15.06
C GLU A 12 -15.89 1.50 13.60
N VAL A 13 -14.68 2.04 13.34
CA VAL A 13 -14.23 2.30 11.98
C VAL A 13 -14.05 1.00 11.20
N ILE A 14 -13.46 -0.04 11.83
CA ILE A 14 -13.28 -1.37 11.21
C ILE A 14 -14.65 -1.98 10.91
N PHE A 15 -15.55 -2.02 11.88
CA PHE A 15 -16.89 -2.57 11.69
C PHE A 15 -17.64 -1.84 10.56
N ALA A 16 -17.56 -0.52 10.52
CA ALA A 16 -18.22 0.27 9.49
C ALA A 16 -17.68 -0.04 8.09
N VAL A 17 -16.35 -0.09 7.91
CA VAL A 17 -15.76 -0.34 6.58
C VAL A 17 -15.98 -1.77 6.11
N VAL A 18 -15.98 -2.75 7.02
CA VAL A 18 -16.30 -4.14 6.68
C VAL A 18 -17.79 -4.27 6.31
N SER A 19 -18.69 -3.64 7.06
CA SER A 19 -20.13 -3.62 6.75
C SER A 19 -20.41 -2.99 5.37
N GLU A 20 -19.71 -1.89 5.04
CA GLU A 20 -19.79 -1.27 3.72
C GLU A 20 -19.27 -2.19 2.62
N ALA A 21 -18.18 -2.95 2.87
CA ALA A 21 -17.63 -3.89 1.90
C ALA A 21 -18.58 -5.08 1.65
N LEU A 22 -19.22 -5.60 2.69
CA LEU A 22 -20.23 -6.65 2.56
C LEU A 22 -21.45 -6.17 1.77
N ALA A 23 -21.94 -4.95 2.05
CA ALA A 23 -23.05 -4.36 1.32
C ALA A 23 -22.72 -4.16 -0.18
N ASP A 24 -21.52 -3.68 -0.50
CA ASP A 24 -21.04 -3.54 -1.87
C ASP A 24 -20.95 -4.89 -2.60
N ALA A 25 -20.48 -5.92 -1.90
CA ALA A 25 -20.43 -7.29 -2.40
C ALA A 25 -21.79 -8.01 -2.42
N ARG A 26 -22.85 -7.37 -1.91
CA ARG A 26 -24.21 -7.92 -1.77
C ARG A 26 -24.23 -9.25 -1.04
N CYS A 27 -23.51 -9.34 0.07
CA CYS A 27 -23.43 -10.49 0.94
C CYS A 27 -23.51 -10.06 2.41
N THR A 28 -23.69 -11.03 3.28
CA THR A 28 -23.69 -10.88 4.73
C THR A 28 -22.44 -11.55 5.33
N MET A 29 -22.22 -11.35 6.61
CA MET A 29 -21.10 -12.02 7.29
C MET A 29 -21.27 -13.57 7.29
N ASP A 30 -22.48 -14.09 7.19
CA ASP A 30 -22.74 -15.54 7.15
C ASP A 30 -22.29 -16.19 5.82
N ASP A 31 -22.08 -15.36 4.78
CA ASP A 31 -21.54 -15.80 3.49
C ASP A 31 -19.99 -15.82 3.46
N ILE A 32 -19.32 -15.45 4.56
CA ILE A 32 -17.86 -15.30 4.64
C ILE A 32 -17.24 -16.51 5.35
N ASP A 33 -16.31 -17.18 4.68
CA ASP A 33 -15.63 -18.38 5.19
C ASP A 33 -14.42 -18.02 6.07
N GLY A 34 -13.77 -16.89 5.81
CA GLY A 34 -12.59 -16.49 6.56
C GLY A 34 -12.24 -15.01 6.40
N ILE A 35 -11.35 -14.55 7.23
CA ILE A 35 -10.92 -13.14 7.29
C ILE A 35 -9.40 -13.09 7.26
N VAL A 36 -8.86 -12.21 6.43
CA VAL A 36 -7.42 -11.90 6.41
C VAL A 36 -7.24 -10.44 6.79
N ILE A 37 -6.48 -10.21 7.85
CA ILE A 37 -6.26 -8.89 8.44
C ILE A 37 -4.81 -8.48 8.24
N ALA A 38 -4.59 -7.26 7.72
CA ALA A 38 -3.30 -6.59 7.77
C ALA A 38 -3.35 -5.48 8.82
N ALA A 39 -2.62 -5.65 9.91
CA ALA A 39 -2.57 -4.70 11.03
C ALA A 39 -1.29 -4.83 11.84
N HIS A 40 -0.83 -3.73 12.42
CA HIS A 40 0.40 -3.68 13.18
C HIS A 40 0.19 -2.96 14.52
N ASP A 41 0.25 -3.71 15.62
CA ASP A 41 -0.10 -3.23 16.97
C ASP A 41 0.70 -2.00 17.42
N LEU A 42 1.99 -1.94 17.11
CA LEU A 42 2.84 -0.81 17.48
C LEU A 42 2.46 0.49 16.76
N ILE A 43 1.95 0.38 15.52
CA ILE A 43 1.49 1.54 14.74
C ILE A 43 0.15 2.03 15.24
N ASP A 44 -0.70 1.11 15.73
CA ASP A 44 -1.96 1.44 16.35
C ASP A 44 -1.82 1.95 17.80
N GLY A 45 -0.59 1.99 18.33
CA GLY A 45 -0.32 2.38 19.71
C GLY A 45 -0.90 1.44 20.77
N ARG A 46 -1.20 0.19 20.40
CA ARG A 46 -1.82 -0.81 21.27
C ARG A 46 -1.04 -2.11 21.28
N SER A 47 -1.00 -2.73 22.43
CA SER A 47 -0.60 -4.14 22.54
C SER A 47 -1.83 -5.05 22.39
N LEU A 48 -1.73 -6.13 21.61
CA LEU A 48 -2.80 -7.11 21.41
C LEU A 48 -4.10 -6.51 20.83
N SER A 49 -4.00 -5.64 19.83
CA SER A 49 -5.16 -5.00 19.19
C SER A 49 -6.14 -6.03 18.61
N SER A 50 -5.69 -7.24 18.28
CA SER A 50 -6.52 -8.32 17.72
C SER A 50 -7.72 -8.69 18.59
N MET A 51 -7.61 -8.60 19.92
CA MET A 51 -8.72 -8.92 20.82
C MET A 51 -9.93 -8.01 20.63
N ILE A 52 -9.72 -6.77 20.22
CA ILE A 52 -10.79 -5.77 20.01
C ILE A 52 -11.09 -5.55 18.54
N THR A 53 -10.11 -5.76 17.65
CA THR A 53 -10.23 -5.49 16.23
C THR A 53 -10.70 -6.70 15.43
N GLY A 54 -10.29 -7.92 15.81
CA GLY A 54 -10.73 -9.15 15.17
C GLY A 54 -12.26 -9.30 15.16
N PRO A 55 -12.96 -9.22 16.31
CA PRO A 55 -14.42 -9.23 16.32
C PRO A 55 -15.05 -8.12 15.50
N ALA A 56 -14.48 -6.91 15.51
CA ALA A 56 -14.98 -5.80 14.70
C ALA A 56 -14.83 -6.04 13.19
N ALA A 57 -13.81 -6.79 12.78
CA ALA A 57 -13.61 -7.24 11.40
C ALA A 57 -14.49 -8.45 11.04
N GLY A 58 -15.23 -9.02 12.00
CA GLY A 58 -16.10 -10.18 11.81
C GLY A 58 -15.44 -11.54 12.08
N ALA A 59 -14.26 -11.57 12.70
CA ALA A 59 -13.51 -12.80 12.96
C ALA A 59 -14.11 -13.69 14.08
N TYR A 60 -15.16 -13.25 14.75
CA TYR A 60 -15.79 -14.04 15.80
C TYR A 60 -16.30 -15.40 15.26
N LEU A 61 -15.76 -16.49 15.80
CA LEU A 61 -16.04 -17.87 15.38
C LEU A 61 -15.77 -18.17 13.90
N ARG A 62 -14.85 -17.44 13.29
CA ARG A 62 -14.38 -17.65 11.91
C ARG A 62 -12.87 -17.83 11.87
N ASP A 63 -12.40 -18.40 10.76
CA ASP A 63 -10.98 -18.51 10.50
C ASP A 63 -10.36 -17.14 10.26
N GLU A 64 -9.41 -16.76 11.10
CA GLU A 64 -8.71 -15.48 11.05
C GLU A 64 -7.22 -15.70 10.75
N ILE A 65 -6.74 -15.03 9.72
CA ILE A 65 -5.29 -14.91 9.48
C ILE A 65 -4.91 -13.44 9.61
N ARG A 66 -3.86 -13.19 10.38
CA ARG A 66 -3.32 -11.85 10.58
C ARG A 66 -1.91 -11.77 10.03
N VAL A 67 -1.64 -10.71 9.28
CA VAL A 67 -0.31 -10.35 8.78
C VAL A 67 0.06 -8.95 9.30
N SER A 68 1.31 -8.76 9.65
CA SER A 68 1.88 -7.44 10.00
C SER A 68 2.50 -6.73 8.79
N GLU A 69 2.34 -7.31 7.62
CA GLU A 69 2.74 -6.80 6.32
C GLU A 69 1.66 -5.89 5.72
N ASP A 70 1.94 -5.31 4.55
CA ASP A 70 0.97 -4.47 3.84
C ASP A 70 -0.30 -5.21 3.41
N GLY A 71 -1.39 -4.49 3.26
CA GLY A 71 -2.69 -5.03 2.84
C GLY A 71 -2.69 -5.76 1.50
N LEU A 72 -1.74 -5.52 0.59
CA LEU A 72 -1.61 -6.34 -0.63
C LEU A 72 -1.12 -7.75 -0.35
N VAL A 73 -0.35 -7.96 0.72
CA VAL A 73 0.00 -9.32 1.18
C VAL A 73 -1.25 -10.03 1.65
N ALA A 74 -2.12 -9.35 2.40
CA ALA A 74 -3.41 -9.91 2.81
C ALA A 74 -4.31 -10.24 1.61
N ILE A 75 -4.37 -9.38 0.59
CA ILE A 75 -5.06 -9.66 -0.69
C ILE A 75 -4.50 -10.92 -1.35
N SER A 76 -3.17 -11.03 -1.45
CA SER A 76 -2.54 -12.18 -2.11
C SER A 76 -2.83 -13.50 -1.38
N LEU A 77 -2.82 -13.47 -0.05
CA LEU A 77 -3.11 -14.63 0.79
C LEU A 77 -4.59 -15.05 0.67
N ALA A 78 -5.51 -14.09 0.72
CA ALA A 78 -6.94 -14.36 0.52
C ALA A 78 -7.22 -14.94 -0.88
N ALA A 79 -6.60 -14.37 -1.93
CA ALA A 79 -6.70 -14.88 -3.28
C ALA A 79 -6.16 -16.33 -3.40
N ALA A 80 -5.01 -16.63 -2.77
CA ALA A 80 -4.44 -17.97 -2.76
C ALA A 80 -5.36 -18.99 -2.07
N ARG A 81 -5.99 -18.63 -0.95
CA ARG A 81 -6.95 -19.51 -0.25
C ARG A 81 -8.18 -19.82 -1.11
N ILE A 82 -8.70 -18.81 -1.82
CA ILE A 82 -9.83 -19.01 -2.73
C ILE A 82 -9.41 -19.90 -3.90
N GLN A 83 -8.23 -19.68 -4.48
CA GLN A 83 -7.71 -20.51 -5.57
C GLN A 83 -7.44 -21.96 -5.14
N ALA A 84 -7.01 -22.17 -3.90
CA ALA A 84 -6.81 -23.51 -3.31
C ALA A 84 -8.13 -24.23 -2.98
N GLY A 85 -9.27 -23.54 -3.05
CA GLY A 85 -10.57 -24.09 -2.67
C GLY A 85 -10.79 -24.19 -1.16
N GLU A 86 -9.96 -23.52 -0.35
CA GLU A 86 -10.11 -23.49 1.11
C GLU A 86 -11.22 -22.54 1.57
N ALA A 87 -11.56 -21.56 0.75
CA ALA A 87 -12.63 -20.59 1.02
C ALA A 87 -13.29 -20.19 -0.30
N ALA A 88 -14.59 -19.92 -0.28
CA ALA A 88 -15.30 -19.34 -1.41
C ALA A 88 -15.35 -17.82 -1.35
N ARG A 89 -15.43 -17.25 -0.13
CA ARG A 89 -15.42 -15.81 0.12
C ARG A 89 -14.58 -15.45 1.34
N VAL A 90 -13.75 -14.43 1.20
CA VAL A 90 -12.84 -13.94 2.25
C VAL A 90 -12.96 -12.42 2.36
N VAL A 91 -13.14 -11.91 3.57
CA VAL A 91 -12.97 -10.50 3.87
C VAL A 91 -11.48 -10.22 4.04
N VAL A 92 -10.97 -9.21 3.35
CA VAL A 92 -9.65 -8.64 3.63
C VAL A 92 -9.86 -7.26 4.23
N ALA A 93 -9.28 -7.03 5.41
CA ALA A 93 -9.33 -5.75 6.09
C ALA A 93 -7.93 -5.29 6.49
N ALA A 94 -7.70 -3.99 6.42
CA ALA A 94 -6.47 -3.35 6.88
C ALA A 94 -6.80 -2.00 7.51
N TRP A 95 -6.01 -1.59 8.48
CA TRP A 95 -6.14 -0.30 9.15
C TRP A 95 -4.84 0.17 9.74
N GLY A 96 -4.80 1.43 10.15
CA GLY A 96 -3.77 2.00 10.98
C GLY A 96 -4.24 3.31 11.60
N ARG A 97 -3.74 3.57 12.79
CA ARG A 97 -4.01 4.76 13.60
C ARG A 97 -2.70 5.48 13.95
N PRO A 98 -2.00 6.06 12.97
CA PRO A 98 -0.78 6.82 13.24
C PRO A 98 -0.99 8.00 14.18
N GLY A 99 -2.21 8.52 14.28
CA GLY A 99 -2.57 9.57 15.24
C GLY A 99 -2.63 9.11 16.70
N GLU A 100 -2.77 7.80 16.95
CA GLU A 100 -2.82 7.20 18.30
C GLU A 100 -1.49 6.54 18.69
N GLY A 101 -0.63 6.22 17.72
CA GLY A 101 0.67 5.58 17.92
C GLY A 101 1.86 6.51 17.72
N ASP A 102 3.05 6.00 17.96
CA ASP A 102 4.32 6.63 17.62
C ASP A 102 4.94 5.93 16.42
N VAL A 103 4.55 6.38 15.22
CA VAL A 103 4.97 5.77 13.94
C VAL A 103 6.48 5.85 13.76
N GLU A 104 7.11 6.96 14.15
CA GLU A 104 8.56 7.13 14.02
C GLU A 104 9.33 6.16 14.92
N ARG A 105 8.90 6.01 16.17
CA ARG A 105 9.47 5.03 17.10
C ARG A 105 9.27 3.60 16.62
N SER A 106 8.06 3.28 16.14
CA SER A 106 7.73 1.95 15.61
C SER A 106 8.57 1.64 14.36
N SER A 107 8.73 2.62 13.48
CA SER A 107 9.58 2.52 12.31
C SER A 107 11.04 2.23 12.68
N ARG A 108 11.62 3.01 13.59
CA ARG A 108 13.01 2.78 14.07
C ARG A 108 13.18 1.41 14.72
N ALA A 109 12.23 0.97 15.53
CA ALA A 109 12.27 -0.31 16.20
C ALA A 109 12.23 -1.52 15.26
N ALA A 110 11.76 -1.35 14.03
CA ALA A 110 11.72 -2.41 13.04
C ALA A 110 13.08 -2.71 12.38
N PHE A 111 14.03 -1.78 12.44
CA PHE A 111 15.39 -1.97 11.90
C PHE A 111 16.24 -2.86 12.78
N ASP A 112 17.29 -3.45 12.19
CA ASP A 112 18.22 -4.32 12.92
C ASP A 112 18.84 -3.60 14.14
N PRO A 113 18.72 -4.16 15.38
CA PRO A 113 19.11 -3.47 16.59
C PRO A 113 20.62 -3.26 16.73
N PHE A 114 21.43 -4.06 16.05
CA PHE A 114 22.88 -4.02 16.19
C PHE A 114 23.57 -3.15 15.14
N THR A 115 23.02 -3.10 13.94
CA THR A 115 23.69 -2.46 12.79
C THR A 115 22.97 -1.22 12.27
N GLU A 116 21.64 -1.15 12.37
CA GLU A 116 20.82 -0.13 11.73
C GLU A 116 20.18 0.85 12.73
N GLN A 117 19.67 0.38 13.87
CA GLN A 117 19.11 1.25 14.91
C GLN A 117 20.12 2.26 15.46
N PRO A 118 21.42 1.92 15.68
CA PRO A 118 22.43 2.90 16.11
C PRO A 118 22.61 4.06 15.11
N LEU A 119 22.27 3.88 13.83
CA LEU A 119 22.29 4.92 12.81
C LEU A 119 21.01 5.77 12.81
N ALA A 120 20.08 5.53 13.72
CA ALA A 120 18.78 6.18 13.81
C ALA A 120 17.97 6.09 12.51
N LEU A 121 18.08 4.97 11.77
CA LEU A 121 17.31 4.75 10.56
C LEU A 121 15.82 4.67 10.88
N SER A 122 15.02 5.23 9.99
CA SER A 122 13.55 5.11 9.95
C SER A 122 13.09 5.07 8.50
N GLU A 123 11.83 4.73 8.26
CA GLU A 123 11.27 4.73 6.89
C GLU A 123 11.48 6.06 6.19
N THR A 124 11.28 7.19 6.89
CA THR A 124 11.49 8.53 6.33
C THR A 124 12.96 8.78 5.96
N VAL A 125 13.90 8.33 6.82
CA VAL A 125 15.35 8.45 6.55
C VAL A 125 15.74 7.59 5.33
N VAL A 126 15.21 6.37 5.22
CA VAL A 126 15.50 5.51 4.05
C VAL A 126 14.92 6.10 2.76
N SER A 127 13.70 6.64 2.79
CA SER A 127 13.13 7.35 1.63
C SER A 127 14.00 8.56 1.24
N ALA A 128 14.55 9.30 2.21
CA ALA A 128 15.49 10.39 1.95
C ALA A 128 16.81 9.90 1.33
N LEU A 129 17.34 8.78 1.81
CA LEU A 129 18.54 8.16 1.21
C LEU A 129 18.29 7.70 -0.22
N ARG A 130 17.11 7.13 -0.52
CA ARG A 130 16.68 6.78 -1.89
C ARG A 130 16.59 8.02 -2.77
N ALA A 131 15.95 9.08 -2.28
CA ALA A 131 15.86 10.35 -3.00
C ALA A 131 17.25 10.95 -3.28
N ALA A 132 18.17 10.91 -2.30
CA ALA A 132 19.54 11.38 -2.47
C ALA A 132 20.32 10.54 -3.50
N ALA A 133 20.16 9.20 -3.46
CA ALA A 133 20.78 8.31 -4.44
C ALA A 133 20.25 8.58 -5.86
N TYR A 134 18.93 8.67 -5.99
CA TYR A 134 18.27 8.98 -7.26
C TYR A 134 18.75 10.32 -7.85
N LEU A 135 18.77 11.38 -7.04
CA LEU A 135 19.17 12.73 -7.47
C LEU A 135 20.68 12.83 -7.78
N ARG A 136 21.51 11.97 -7.21
CA ARG A 136 22.93 11.87 -7.53
C ARG A 136 23.18 11.15 -8.86
N GLU A 137 22.41 10.12 -9.15
CA GLU A 137 22.57 9.27 -10.34
C GLU A 137 21.82 9.83 -11.55
N HIS A 138 20.74 10.56 -11.30
CA HIS A 138 19.81 11.04 -12.33
C HIS A 138 19.49 12.53 -12.18
N SER A 139 18.89 13.10 -13.22
CA SER A 139 18.46 14.50 -13.21
C SER A 139 17.23 14.71 -12.31
N ALA A 140 17.20 15.86 -11.62
CA ALA A 140 16.00 16.35 -10.91
C ALA A 140 14.90 16.88 -11.86
N ARG A 141 15.06 16.73 -13.16
CA ARG A 141 14.09 17.22 -14.16
C ARG A 141 12.71 16.60 -13.92
N GLY A 142 11.70 17.45 -13.84
CA GLY A 142 10.32 17.03 -13.59
C GLY A 142 9.94 16.91 -12.11
N ARG A 143 10.86 17.08 -11.18
CA ARG A 143 10.62 16.92 -9.74
C ARG A 143 9.46 17.79 -9.23
N GLU A 144 9.48 19.08 -9.54
CA GLU A 144 8.43 20.02 -9.12
C GLU A 144 7.09 19.69 -9.76
N ALA A 145 7.10 19.37 -11.06
CA ALA A 145 5.89 18.98 -11.78
C ALA A 145 5.30 17.67 -11.24
N ALA A 146 6.13 16.69 -10.88
CA ALA A 146 5.68 15.43 -10.28
C ALA A 146 5.06 15.65 -8.90
N ALA A 147 5.69 16.48 -8.05
CA ALA A 147 5.15 16.81 -6.75
C ALA A 147 3.83 17.57 -6.88
N ALA A 148 3.74 18.57 -7.76
CA ALA A 148 2.50 19.30 -8.03
C ALA A 148 1.38 18.39 -8.52
N ALA A 149 1.64 17.53 -9.51
CA ALA A 149 0.67 16.58 -10.05
C ALA A 149 0.16 15.60 -8.97
N ARG A 150 1.05 15.14 -8.08
CA ARG A 150 0.70 14.26 -6.96
C ARG A 150 -0.26 14.97 -5.99
N GLN A 151 0.05 16.21 -5.60
CA GLN A 151 -0.78 17.00 -4.70
C GLN A 151 -2.14 17.35 -5.33
N GLU A 152 -2.17 17.68 -6.62
CA GLU A 152 -3.40 17.97 -7.34
C GLU A 152 -4.33 16.72 -7.39
N ARG A 153 -3.78 15.55 -7.72
CA ARG A 153 -4.53 14.28 -7.72
C ARG A 153 -5.06 13.95 -6.33
N ALA A 154 -4.24 14.14 -5.28
CA ALA A 154 -4.65 13.93 -3.90
C ALA A 154 -5.78 14.89 -3.48
N ALA A 155 -5.71 16.16 -3.88
CA ALA A 155 -6.74 17.15 -3.59
C ALA A 155 -8.07 16.84 -4.31
N ALA A 156 -8.00 16.29 -5.51
CA ALA A 156 -9.15 15.88 -6.30
C ALA A 156 -9.80 14.56 -5.83
N ASN A 157 -9.12 13.80 -4.95
CA ASN A 157 -9.66 12.53 -4.47
C ASN A 157 -10.74 12.76 -3.40
N PRO A 158 -12.03 12.39 -3.66
CA PRO A 158 -13.11 12.57 -2.70
C PRO A 158 -12.96 11.70 -1.43
N ARG A 159 -12.06 10.70 -1.46
CA ARG A 159 -11.75 9.83 -0.33
C ARG A 159 -10.44 10.19 0.37
N ARG A 160 -9.88 11.36 0.06
CA ARG A 160 -8.71 11.87 0.75
C ARG A 160 -8.95 11.88 2.26
N ALA A 161 -8.05 11.24 3.00
CA ALA A 161 -8.14 11.20 4.45
C ALA A 161 -7.54 12.47 5.08
N PRO A 162 -8.09 12.96 6.19
CA PRO A 162 -7.47 14.03 6.95
C PRO A 162 -6.14 13.57 7.55
N ALA A 163 -5.20 14.50 7.68
CA ALA A 163 -3.92 14.20 8.31
C ALA A 163 -4.09 13.84 9.79
N ALA A 164 -3.46 12.75 10.20
CA ALA A 164 -3.41 12.29 11.59
C ALA A 164 -1.97 12.45 12.14
N GLY A 165 -1.46 13.67 12.10
CA GLY A 165 -0.10 13.99 12.51
C GLY A 165 0.74 14.57 11.39
N ALA A 166 2.03 14.76 11.67
CA ALA A 166 3.00 15.28 10.72
C ALA A 166 4.11 14.25 10.47
N ARG A 167 4.56 14.18 9.22
CA ARG A 167 5.77 13.45 8.83
C ARG A 167 6.76 14.50 8.29
N PRO A 168 7.64 15.05 9.13
CA PRO A 168 8.59 16.06 8.70
C PRO A 168 9.53 15.47 7.63
N PRO A 169 9.85 16.23 6.58
CA PRO A 169 10.78 15.79 5.56
C PRO A 169 12.21 15.71 6.11
N VAL A 170 12.97 14.75 5.61
CA VAL A 170 14.43 14.64 5.80
C VAL A 170 15.10 15.01 4.49
N TYR A 171 16.13 15.87 4.53
CA TYR A 171 16.86 16.26 3.31
C TYR A 171 17.32 15.03 2.51
N PRO A 172 17.15 14.98 1.17
CA PRO A 172 16.73 16.06 0.27
C PRO A 172 15.23 16.12 -0.02
N LEU A 173 14.37 15.39 0.73
CA LEU A 173 12.93 15.41 0.54
C LEU A 173 12.34 16.79 0.91
N ARG A 174 11.26 17.15 0.22
CA ARG A 174 10.48 18.38 0.45
C ARG A 174 9.11 18.05 1.04
N PRO A 175 8.43 18.97 1.75
CA PRO A 175 7.12 18.72 2.34
C PRO A 175 6.08 18.18 1.36
N GLU A 176 6.02 18.71 0.15
CA GLU A 176 5.08 18.32 -0.91
C GLU A 176 5.33 16.92 -1.48
N GLU A 177 6.50 16.33 -1.21
CA GLU A 177 6.88 14.99 -1.64
C GLU A 177 6.56 13.92 -0.59
N MET A 178 6.19 14.34 0.61
CA MET A 178 5.84 13.42 1.70
C MET A 178 4.44 12.84 1.54
N GLY A 179 4.23 11.63 2.01
CA GLY A 179 2.90 11.07 2.25
C GLY A 179 2.26 11.68 3.48
N VAL A 180 0.95 11.72 3.50
CA VAL A 180 0.15 12.27 4.61
C VAL A 180 -0.23 11.12 5.55
N PRO A 181 0.32 11.04 6.78
CA PRO A 181 -0.15 10.06 7.76
C PRO A 181 -1.63 10.25 8.02
N ALA A 182 -2.41 9.18 7.99
CA ALA A 182 -3.84 9.26 8.16
C ALA A 182 -4.39 8.06 8.94
N ASP A 183 -5.34 8.32 9.83
CA ASP A 183 -6.09 7.28 10.52
C ASP A 183 -7.14 6.73 9.57
N VAL A 184 -6.90 5.54 9.03
CA VAL A 184 -7.75 4.96 7.99
C VAL A 184 -7.96 3.46 8.19
N ALA A 185 -9.07 2.98 7.66
CA ALA A 185 -9.31 1.56 7.46
C ALA A 185 -9.81 1.31 6.04
N ALA A 186 -9.50 0.14 5.51
CA ALA A 186 -9.99 -0.35 4.23
C ALA A 186 -10.45 -1.80 4.35
N ALA A 187 -11.47 -2.18 3.59
CA ALA A 187 -11.91 -3.55 3.49
C ALA A 187 -12.42 -3.87 2.08
N VAL A 188 -12.24 -5.12 1.68
CA VAL A 188 -12.79 -5.70 0.45
C VAL A 188 -13.29 -7.11 0.71
N VAL A 189 -14.24 -7.57 -0.09
CA VAL A 189 -14.65 -8.97 -0.15
C VAL A 189 -14.06 -9.55 -1.42
N LEU A 190 -13.29 -10.62 -1.29
CA LEU A 190 -12.81 -11.43 -2.40
C LEU A 190 -13.66 -12.71 -2.48
N GLY A 191 -13.93 -13.18 -3.70
CA GLY A 191 -14.69 -14.40 -3.91
C GLY A 191 -14.70 -14.83 -5.38
N THR A 192 -15.31 -15.98 -5.65
CA THR A 192 -15.57 -16.46 -7.01
C THR A 192 -16.87 -15.83 -7.51
N GLY A 193 -16.82 -15.05 -8.60
CA GLY A 193 -18.03 -14.41 -9.13
C GLY A 193 -17.76 -13.43 -10.25
N ALA A 194 -18.79 -12.69 -10.63
CA ALA A 194 -18.69 -11.61 -11.61
C ALA A 194 -18.10 -10.35 -10.95
N GLY A 195 -17.25 -9.63 -11.66
CA GLY A 195 -16.61 -8.40 -11.20
C GLY A 195 -15.13 -8.34 -11.58
N PRO A 196 -14.41 -7.33 -11.09
CA PRO A 196 -12.96 -7.22 -11.30
C PRO A 196 -12.24 -8.47 -10.79
N ARG A 197 -11.31 -8.98 -11.60
CA ARG A 197 -10.57 -10.21 -11.30
C ARG A 197 -9.12 -9.92 -10.99
N ILE A 198 -8.59 -10.57 -9.97
CA ILE A 198 -7.15 -10.64 -9.73
C ILE A 198 -6.59 -11.70 -10.69
N THR A 199 -5.85 -11.25 -11.71
CA THR A 199 -5.29 -12.14 -12.76
C THR A 199 -3.82 -12.40 -12.57
N GLY A 200 -3.12 -11.57 -11.78
CA GLY A 200 -1.72 -11.74 -11.49
C GLY A 200 -1.35 -11.23 -10.11
N VAL A 201 -0.56 -12.01 -9.39
CA VAL A 201 0.06 -11.64 -8.11
C VAL A 201 1.53 -11.94 -8.18
N GLY A 202 2.37 -11.03 -7.72
CA GLY A 202 3.81 -11.23 -7.64
C GLY A 202 4.38 -10.69 -6.34
N HIS A 203 5.43 -11.36 -5.87
CA HIS A 203 6.20 -10.96 -4.69
C HIS A 203 7.67 -10.85 -5.05
N GLY A 204 8.35 -9.89 -4.44
CA GLY A 204 9.79 -9.74 -4.54
C GLY A 204 10.36 -9.30 -3.20
N THR A 205 11.61 -9.67 -2.96
CA THR A 205 12.30 -9.41 -1.69
C THR A 205 13.67 -8.83 -1.95
N GLU A 206 14.03 -7.81 -1.19
CA GLU A 206 15.35 -7.22 -1.13
C GLU A 206 16.18 -7.87 -0.01
N PRO A 207 17.52 -7.75 -0.01
CA PRO A 207 18.33 -8.15 1.13
C PRO A 207 17.81 -7.54 2.44
N ALA A 208 17.98 -8.24 3.57
CA ALA A 208 17.53 -7.76 4.86
C ALA A 208 18.23 -6.47 5.25
N ARG A 209 19.54 -6.40 5.08
CA ARG A 209 20.36 -5.25 5.44
C ARG A 209 20.29 -4.16 4.39
N LEU A 210 20.03 -2.93 4.81
CA LEU A 210 19.94 -1.78 3.91
C LEU A 210 21.24 -1.53 3.13
N GLY A 211 22.40 -1.76 3.75
CA GLY A 211 23.71 -1.61 3.10
C GLY A 211 24.00 -2.58 1.95
N GLU A 212 23.20 -3.62 1.80
CA GLU A 212 23.28 -4.59 0.70
C GLU A 212 22.31 -4.28 -0.43
N ARG A 213 21.48 -3.23 -0.29
CA ARG A 213 20.44 -2.84 -1.27
C ARG A 213 20.91 -1.72 -2.18
N THR A 214 20.40 -1.70 -3.40
CA THR A 214 20.53 -0.57 -4.31
C THR A 214 19.46 0.47 -3.99
N LEU A 215 19.87 1.67 -3.54
CA LEU A 215 18.93 2.70 -3.10
C LEU A 215 18.23 3.43 -4.25
N ALA A 216 18.90 3.58 -5.41
CA ALA A 216 18.35 4.25 -6.60
C ALA A 216 17.52 3.33 -7.50
N ALA A 217 17.26 2.09 -7.08
CA ALA A 217 16.41 1.13 -7.78
C ALA A 217 15.72 0.21 -6.77
N LEU A 218 14.71 -0.53 -7.24
CA LEU A 218 13.97 -1.51 -6.43
C LEU A 218 13.92 -2.86 -7.17
N PRO A 219 15.00 -3.67 -7.13
CA PRO A 219 15.03 -4.97 -7.79
C PRO A 219 13.91 -5.91 -7.33
N GLY A 220 13.56 -5.89 -6.03
CA GLY A 220 12.44 -6.65 -5.47
C GLY A 220 11.09 -6.22 -6.07
N ALA A 221 10.84 -4.92 -6.20
CA ALA A 221 9.64 -4.43 -6.86
C ALA A 221 9.58 -4.84 -8.34
N ARG A 222 10.72 -4.77 -9.05
CA ARG A 222 10.82 -5.25 -10.44
C ARG A 222 10.47 -6.73 -10.54
N ALA A 223 10.99 -7.57 -9.66
CA ALA A 223 10.69 -9.00 -9.64
C ALA A 223 9.20 -9.26 -9.34
N ALA A 224 8.62 -8.54 -8.38
CA ALA A 224 7.19 -8.64 -8.05
C ALA A 224 6.30 -8.30 -9.24
N VAL A 225 6.56 -7.16 -9.89
CA VAL A 225 5.77 -6.72 -11.07
C VAL A 225 5.94 -7.67 -12.24
N ALA A 226 7.17 -8.10 -12.54
CA ALA A 226 7.43 -9.06 -13.61
C ALA A 226 6.66 -10.39 -13.39
N ALA A 227 6.63 -10.90 -12.14
CA ALA A 227 5.88 -12.10 -11.80
C ALA A 227 4.36 -11.90 -11.93
N ALA A 228 3.83 -10.75 -11.50
CA ALA A 228 2.40 -10.43 -11.63
C ALA A 228 1.99 -10.32 -13.11
N LEU A 229 2.75 -9.61 -13.93
CA LEU A 229 2.53 -9.49 -15.37
C LEU A 229 2.62 -10.83 -16.09
N ALA A 230 3.62 -11.66 -15.75
CA ALA A 230 3.75 -12.99 -16.35
C ALA A 230 2.54 -13.89 -16.06
N ARG A 231 2.00 -13.84 -14.83
CA ARG A 231 0.81 -14.61 -14.44
C ARG A 231 -0.47 -14.13 -15.11
N SER A 232 -0.62 -12.82 -15.31
CA SER A 232 -1.77 -12.26 -16.03
C SER A 232 -1.66 -12.37 -17.55
N GLY A 233 -0.48 -12.69 -18.09
CA GLY A 233 -0.22 -12.68 -19.53
C GLY A 233 -0.12 -11.26 -20.13
N LEU A 234 -0.05 -10.23 -19.29
CA LEU A 234 0.02 -8.84 -19.72
C LEU A 234 1.47 -8.33 -19.84
N ARG A 235 1.62 -7.26 -20.61
CA ARG A 235 2.83 -6.43 -20.67
C ARG A 235 2.56 -5.07 -20.02
N ALA A 236 3.58 -4.41 -19.48
CA ALA A 236 3.44 -3.15 -18.76
C ALA A 236 2.71 -2.05 -19.57
N HIS A 237 2.98 -1.94 -20.88
CA HIS A 237 2.33 -0.95 -21.76
C HIS A 237 0.82 -1.20 -22.03
N GLN A 238 0.28 -2.32 -21.59
CA GLN A 238 -1.14 -2.66 -21.71
C GLN A 238 -1.97 -2.24 -20.49
N LEU A 239 -1.31 -1.70 -19.47
CA LEU A 239 -1.97 -1.22 -18.26
C LEU A 239 -2.62 0.13 -18.50
N ASP A 240 -3.87 0.28 -18.07
CA ASP A 240 -4.64 1.51 -18.16
C ASP A 240 -4.45 2.40 -16.93
N LEU A 241 -4.07 1.79 -15.79
CA LEU A 241 -3.93 2.47 -14.50
C LEU A 241 -2.90 1.77 -13.63
N VAL A 242 -2.15 2.57 -12.88
CA VAL A 242 -1.19 2.08 -11.88
C VAL A 242 -1.37 2.85 -10.58
N GLU A 243 -1.54 2.12 -9.48
CA GLU A 243 -1.51 2.65 -8.13
C GLU A 243 -0.26 2.15 -7.41
N LEU A 244 0.57 3.07 -7.00
CA LEU A 244 1.86 2.82 -6.36
C LEU A 244 1.79 3.25 -4.89
N GLY A 245 2.11 2.35 -3.99
CA GLY A 245 2.14 2.59 -2.54
C GLY A 245 3.56 2.81 -2.06
N GLY A 246 3.86 4.03 -1.63
CA GLY A 246 5.15 4.38 -1.06
C GLY A 246 5.04 5.64 -0.21
N PRO A 247 5.84 5.78 0.86
CA PRO A 247 5.72 6.88 1.81
C PRO A 247 6.08 8.24 1.23
N THR A 248 6.79 8.28 0.09
CA THR A 248 7.18 9.53 -0.57
C THR A 248 7.05 9.45 -2.09
N LEU A 249 7.11 10.60 -2.76
CA LEU A 249 7.14 10.69 -4.23
C LEU A 249 8.28 9.84 -4.83
N PHE A 250 9.47 9.83 -4.22
CA PHE A 250 10.60 9.07 -4.74
C PHE A 250 10.40 7.56 -4.63
N ASP A 251 9.74 7.08 -3.58
CA ASP A 251 9.38 5.66 -3.48
C ASP A 251 8.39 5.27 -4.59
N GLU A 252 7.39 6.10 -4.88
CA GLU A 252 6.43 5.89 -5.97
C GLU A 252 7.13 5.95 -7.34
N VAL A 253 8.05 6.89 -7.56
CA VAL A 253 8.83 7.02 -8.81
C VAL A 253 9.72 5.80 -9.04
N LEU A 254 10.41 5.33 -8.01
CA LEU A 254 11.25 4.12 -8.11
C LEU A 254 10.42 2.87 -8.42
N GLN A 255 9.19 2.76 -7.87
CA GLN A 255 8.26 1.68 -8.22
C GLN A 255 7.79 1.80 -9.67
N LEU A 256 7.54 3.02 -10.18
CA LEU A 256 7.16 3.26 -11.58
C LEU A 256 8.26 2.78 -12.55
N GLU A 257 9.52 3.09 -12.25
CA GLU A 257 10.68 2.62 -13.02
C GLU A 257 10.89 1.11 -12.88
N ALA A 258 10.74 0.57 -11.68
CA ALA A 258 10.82 -0.86 -11.43
C ALA A 258 9.74 -1.65 -12.20
N ALA A 259 8.57 -1.07 -12.39
CA ALA A 259 7.48 -1.65 -13.17
C ALA A 259 7.73 -1.61 -14.69
N GLY A 260 8.81 -0.96 -15.16
CA GLY A 260 9.10 -0.79 -16.59
C GLY A 260 8.14 0.17 -17.29
N LEU A 261 7.54 1.09 -16.54
CA LEU A 261 6.58 2.10 -17.01
C LEU A 261 7.26 3.47 -17.23
N ALA A 262 8.49 3.59 -16.76
CA ALA A 262 9.41 4.67 -17.07
C ALA A 262 10.83 4.08 -17.14
N GLU A 263 11.68 4.65 -17.99
CA GLU A 263 13.09 4.29 -18.04
C GLU A 263 13.80 4.82 -16.78
N PRO A 264 14.86 4.14 -16.29
CA PRO A 264 15.62 4.61 -15.14
C PRO A 264 16.07 6.08 -15.29
N GLY A 265 15.77 6.89 -14.28
CA GLY A 265 16.04 8.33 -14.26
C GLY A 265 15.02 9.22 -14.99
N THR A 266 13.99 8.64 -15.58
CA THR A 266 12.90 9.41 -16.24
C THR A 266 11.58 9.36 -15.44
N GLY A 267 11.54 8.64 -14.35
CA GLY A 267 10.33 8.39 -13.57
C GLY A 267 9.66 9.66 -13.04
N LEU A 268 10.41 10.68 -12.65
CA LEU A 268 9.83 11.97 -12.23
C LEU A 268 9.03 12.65 -13.37
N ALA A 269 9.57 12.67 -14.58
CA ALA A 269 8.87 13.23 -15.74
C ALA A 269 7.68 12.35 -16.15
N GLY A 270 7.84 11.02 -16.12
CA GLY A 270 6.79 10.06 -16.38
C GLY A 270 5.63 10.17 -15.39
N TYR A 271 5.93 10.33 -14.11
CA TYR A 271 4.93 10.53 -13.06
C TYR A 271 4.15 11.83 -13.26
N ALA A 272 4.84 12.93 -13.61
CA ALA A 272 4.20 14.22 -13.87
C ALA A 272 3.23 14.15 -15.06
N ALA A 273 3.64 13.53 -16.17
CA ALA A 273 2.88 13.46 -17.40
C ALA A 273 1.76 12.40 -17.38
N GLY A 274 1.94 11.31 -16.62
CA GLY A 274 1.04 10.16 -16.64
C GLY A 274 -0.18 10.34 -15.75
N THR A 275 -1.32 10.77 -16.31
CA THR A 275 -2.59 10.88 -15.56
C THR A 275 -3.12 9.54 -15.04
N TRP A 276 -2.62 8.43 -15.58
CA TRP A 276 -2.92 7.06 -15.19
C TRP A 276 -2.06 6.53 -14.04
N VAL A 277 -1.00 7.28 -13.64
CA VAL A 277 -0.16 6.95 -12.49
C VAL A 277 -0.73 7.60 -11.24
N ASN A 278 -0.98 6.81 -10.20
CA ASN A 278 -1.55 7.28 -8.94
C ASN A 278 -2.67 8.34 -9.12
N PRO A 279 -3.72 8.06 -9.90
CA PRO A 279 -4.82 9.01 -10.05
C PRO A 279 -5.55 9.24 -8.72
N SER A 280 -5.32 8.40 -7.72
CA SER A 280 -5.79 8.61 -6.34
C SER A 280 -4.99 9.68 -5.57
N GLY A 281 -3.82 10.08 -6.07
CA GLY A 281 -2.87 10.94 -5.38
C GLY A 281 -1.87 10.18 -4.51
N GLY A 282 -1.88 8.84 -4.58
CA GLY A 282 -0.95 8.01 -3.82
C GLY A 282 -1.00 8.28 -2.32
N ALA A 283 0.14 8.20 -1.65
CA ALA A 283 0.24 8.47 -0.21
C ALA A 283 -0.06 9.93 0.18
N ALA A 284 -0.09 10.88 -0.77
CA ALA A 284 -0.50 12.27 -0.48
C ALA A 284 -2.01 12.40 -0.20
N ALA A 285 -2.83 11.45 -0.63
CA ALA A 285 -4.26 11.40 -0.32
C ALA A 285 -4.57 10.76 1.04
N GLY A 286 -3.57 10.30 1.75
CA GLY A 286 -3.65 9.60 3.02
C GLY A 286 -2.97 8.24 2.97
N ASP A 287 -2.16 7.96 3.97
CA ASP A 287 -1.36 6.76 4.04
C ASP A 287 -1.18 6.30 5.49
N CYS A 288 -1.21 5.02 5.68
CA CYS A 288 -0.72 4.38 6.90
C CYS A 288 -0.24 2.97 6.58
N HIS A 289 0.89 2.59 7.13
CA HIS A 289 1.26 1.18 7.17
C HIS A 289 0.44 0.48 8.27
N PRO A 290 -0.12 -0.71 8.03
CA PRO A 290 0.00 -1.57 6.84
C PRO A 290 -1.18 -1.43 5.84
N CYS A 291 -1.97 -0.38 5.91
CA CYS A 291 -3.19 -0.23 5.10
C CYS A 291 -2.92 0.30 3.67
N GLY A 292 -1.75 0.89 3.43
CA GLY A 292 -1.44 1.66 2.21
C GLY A 292 -1.74 0.93 0.90
N GLY A 293 -1.29 -0.29 0.74
CA GLY A 293 -1.54 -1.08 -0.48
C GLY A 293 -3.00 -1.46 -0.65
N LEU A 294 -3.74 -1.77 0.44
CA LEU A 294 -5.17 -2.05 0.34
C LEU A 294 -5.96 -0.79 -0.05
N LEU A 295 -5.56 0.41 0.42
CA LEU A 295 -6.13 1.67 -0.04
C LEU A 295 -5.95 1.84 -1.55
N ARG A 296 -4.73 1.59 -2.07
CA ARG A 296 -4.43 1.66 -3.51
C ARG A 296 -5.24 0.63 -4.30
N PHE A 297 -5.39 -0.59 -3.77
CA PHE A 297 -6.20 -1.63 -4.37
C PHE A 297 -7.68 -1.21 -4.49
N VAL A 298 -8.27 -0.66 -3.43
CA VAL A 298 -9.64 -0.14 -3.44
C VAL A 298 -9.80 1.00 -4.44
N GLU A 299 -8.83 1.92 -4.52
CA GLU A 299 -8.84 3.01 -5.49
C GLU A 299 -8.80 2.49 -6.93
N ALA A 300 -7.97 1.50 -7.22
CA ALA A 300 -7.90 0.88 -8.54
C ALA A 300 -9.22 0.19 -8.91
N VAL A 301 -9.76 -0.65 -8.02
CA VAL A 301 -11.04 -1.35 -8.28
C VAL A 301 -12.19 -0.38 -8.54
N ARG A 302 -12.28 0.72 -7.77
CA ARG A 302 -13.36 1.70 -7.91
C ARG A 302 -13.31 2.50 -9.20
N ARG A 303 -12.13 2.67 -9.80
CA ARG A 303 -11.96 3.42 -11.05
C ARG A 303 -12.30 2.61 -12.29
N ARG A 304 -12.40 1.30 -12.17
CA ARG A 304 -12.74 0.36 -13.27
C ARG A 304 -11.91 0.61 -14.54
N PRO A 305 -10.59 0.53 -14.47
CA PRO A 305 -9.70 0.97 -15.55
C PRO A 305 -9.51 -0.04 -16.68
N GLY A 306 -10.23 -1.14 -16.71
CA GLY A 306 -9.95 -2.25 -17.61
C GLY A 306 -8.78 -3.09 -17.08
N LYS A 307 -7.56 -2.56 -17.05
CA LYS A 307 -6.36 -3.27 -16.57
C LYS A 307 -5.57 -2.37 -15.62
N ALA A 308 -5.47 -2.78 -14.35
CA ALA A 308 -4.74 -2.04 -13.33
C ALA A 308 -3.59 -2.86 -12.74
N LEU A 309 -2.52 -2.15 -12.39
CA LEU A 309 -1.46 -2.64 -11.53
C LEU A 309 -1.50 -1.91 -10.19
N VAL A 310 -1.43 -2.65 -9.10
CA VAL A 310 -1.22 -2.09 -7.76
C VAL A 310 0.08 -2.64 -7.20
N VAL A 311 0.95 -1.75 -6.70
CA VAL A 311 2.23 -2.11 -6.10
C VAL A 311 2.34 -1.48 -4.72
N ALA A 312 2.76 -2.24 -3.73
CA ALA A 312 3.09 -1.71 -2.41
C ALA A 312 4.31 -2.41 -1.81
N GLY A 313 5.15 -1.62 -1.19
CA GLY A 313 6.24 -2.11 -0.35
C GLY A 313 5.75 -2.42 1.07
N SER A 314 6.36 -3.40 1.68
CA SER A 314 6.08 -3.86 3.03
C SER A 314 7.38 -4.21 3.77
N ALA A 315 7.27 -4.56 5.04
CA ALA A 315 8.40 -4.76 5.93
C ALA A 315 9.34 -3.53 6.01
N VAL A 316 10.52 -3.72 6.59
CA VAL A 316 11.48 -2.62 6.80
C VAL A 316 11.98 -2.06 5.47
N ALA A 317 11.75 -0.78 5.26
CA ALA A 317 12.20 -0.05 4.08
C ALA A 317 11.81 -0.73 2.76
N SER A 318 10.55 -1.15 2.64
CA SER A 318 10.06 -1.90 1.48
C SER A 318 10.94 -3.10 1.12
N GLN A 319 11.40 -3.84 2.13
CA GLN A 319 12.18 -5.07 1.92
C GLN A 319 11.42 -6.08 1.09
N THR A 320 10.12 -6.19 1.30
CA THR A 320 9.23 -6.98 0.46
C THR A 320 8.36 -6.07 -0.39
N THR A 321 8.03 -6.50 -1.59
CA THR A 321 7.09 -5.81 -2.47
C THR A 321 6.07 -6.80 -2.98
N THR A 322 4.81 -6.41 -2.96
CA THR A 322 3.71 -7.15 -3.56
C THR A 322 3.14 -6.35 -4.73
N ALA A 323 2.92 -7.02 -5.84
CA ALA A 323 2.27 -6.48 -7.03
C ALA A 323 1.02 -7.31 -7.36
N VAL A 324 -0.07 -6.63 -7.68
CA VAL A 324 -1.36 -7.26 -8.02
C VAL A 324 -1.88 -6.67 -9.32
N ILE A 325 -2.26 -7.52 -10.26
CA ILE A 325 -2.94 -7.15 -11.50
C ILE A 325 -4.45 -7.40 -11.32
N ILE A 326 -5.23 -6.39 -11.70
CA ILE A 326 -6.69 -6.41 -11.68
C ILE A 326 -7.17 -6.18 -13.11
N GLU A 327 -8.09 -7.00 -13.57
CA GLU A 327 -8.74 -6.84 -14.87
C GLU A 327 -10.26 -6.79 -14.71
N GLU A 328 -10.89 -5.82 -15.35
CA GLU A 328 -12.35 -5.81 -15.53
C GLU A 328 -12.74 -6.91 -16.53
N PRO A 329 -13.92 -7.56 -16.34
CA PRO A 329 -14.38 -8.60 -17.25
C PRO A 329 -14.72 -8.10 -18.65
#